data_bd4d303456c890a5958af65ff464d02a
#
_entry.id   bd4d303456c890a5958af65ff464d02a
#
_cell.length_a   1.000
_cell.length_b   1.000
_cell.length_c   1.000
_cell.angle_alpha   90.00
_cell.angle_beta   90.00
_cell.angle_gamma   90.00
#
_symmetry.space_group_name_H-M   'P 1'
#
loop_
_entity.id
_entity.type
_entity.pdbx_description
1 polymer ?
#
loop_
_entity_poly.entity_id
_entity_poly.type
_entity_poly.pdbx_seq_one_letter_code
_entity_poly.pdbx_strand_id
1 'polypeptide(L)'
;MSLLSTETLTLSVTNAGTMDAYLAKPTNNAPKGAIIVFQEAFGINDYIRSICDRFANQGYLAIAPELFHRTAPGFDAPYTDFPKAKEEMNKLTDEGMLADTEACHTWLQEQGIPSSQLHAVGFCMGGRAAFLANTALPFAS
;
A
#
# COMPACT_ATOMS: atom_id res chain seq x y z
N MET A 1 -25.40 3.75 -7.14
CA MET A 1 -24.89 3.01 -5.97
C MET A 1 -23.39 2.76 -6.15
N SER A 2 -22.59 3.08 -5.17
CA SER A 2 -21.16 2.83 -5.24
C SER A 2 -20.86 1.34 -5.08
N LEU A 3 -19.94 0.82 -5.92
CA LEU A 3 -19.48 -0.56 -5.85
C LEU A 3 -18.30 -0.74 -4.88
N LEU A 4 -17.79 0.35 -4.34
CA LEU A 4 -16.66 0.35 -3.41
C LEU A 4 -16.87 1.36 -2.29
N SER A 5 -16.15 1.14 -1.19
CA SER A 5 -16.00 2.11 -0.11
C SER A 5 -14.51 2.36 0.10
N THR A 6 -14.17 3.57 0.56
CA THR A 6 -12.79 3.97 0.81
C THR A 6 -12.64 4.55 2.20
N GLU A 7 -11.49 4.34 2.82
CA GLU A 7 -11.15 4.93 4.11
C GLU A 7 -9.63 5.01 4.27
N THR A 8 -9.18 5.78 5.24
CA THR A 8 -7.79 5.78 5.67
C THR A 8 -7.67 4.97 6.94
N LEU A 9 -6.84 3.94 6.92
CA LEU A 9 -6.52 3.15 8.10
C LEU A 9 -5.28 3.72 8.78
N THR A 10 -5.19 3.54 10.09
CA THR A 10 -3.97 3.80 10.85
C THR A 10 -3.48 2.47 11.40
N LEU A 11 -2.33 2.00 10.94
CA LEU A 11 -1.75 0.72 11.30
C LEU A 11 -0.54 0.90 12.21
N SER A 12 -0.35 0.00 13.17
CA SER A 12 0.88 -0.05 13.97
C SER A 12 1.99 -0.73 13.18
N VAL A 13 3.16 -0.12 13.17
CA VAL A 13 4.34 -0.64 12.48
C VAL A 13 5.43 -0.92 13.50
N THR A 14 6.03 -2.10 13.44
CA THR A 14 7.11 -2.51 14.35
C THR A 14 8.24 -1.47 14.35
N ASN A 15 8.56 -0.96 15.55
CA ASN A 15 9.63 0.03 15.80
C ASN A 15 9.45 1.37 15.05
N ALA A 16 8.24 1.68 14.58
CA ALA A 16 8.03 2.90 13.79
C ALA A 16 6.72 3.65 14.09
N GLY A 17 6.04 3.31 15.19
CA GLY A 17 4.79 3.97 15.56
C GLY A 17 3.63 3.58 14.65
N THR A 18 2.96 4.56 14.07
CA THR A 18 1.79 4.34 13.23
C THR A 18 2.02 4.80 11.79
N MET A 19 1.30 4.17 10.88
CA MET A 19 1.36 4.46 9.45
C MET A 19 -0.06 4.53 8.91
N ASP A 20 -0.36 5.56 8.13
CA ASP A 20 -1.62 5.62 7.40
C ASP A 20 -1.55 4.74 6.15
N ALA A 21 -2.67 4.16 5.81
CA ALA A 21 -2.82 3.38 4.58
C ALA A 21 -4.19 3.67 3.96
N TYR A 22 -4.20 3.90 2.66
CA TYR A 22 -5.44 4.07 1.92
C TYR A 22 -6.07 2.71 1.65
N LEU A 23 -7.34 2.56 1.98
CA LEU A 23 -8.09 1.32 1.77
C LEU A 23 -9.25 1.54 0.82
N ALA A 24 -9.37 0.70 -0.19
CA ALA A 24 -10.55 0.60 -1.05
C ALA A 24 -11.05 -0.85 -1.01
N LYS A 25 -12.34 -1.03 -0.78
CA LYS A 25 -12.93 -2.37 -0.68
C LYS A 25 -14.25 -2.45 -1.43
N PRO A 26 -14.57 -3.63 -2.01
CA PRO A 26 -15.88 -3.86 -2.61
C PRO A 26 -16.97 -3.88 -1.55
N THR A 27 -18.16 -3.36 -1.89
CA THR A 27 -19.28 -3.27 -0.94
C THR A 27 -20.32 -4.35 -1.12
N ASN A 28 -20.40 -4.96 -2.31
CA ASN A 28 -21.50 -5.87 -2.65
C ASN A 28 -21.22 -7.33 -2.32
N ASN A 29 -19.94 -7.75 -2.32
CA ASN A 29 -19.54 -9.14 -2.13
C ASN A 29 -18.29 -9.21 -1.27
N ALA A 30 -18.03 -10.40 -0.71
CA ALA A 30 -16.74 -10.66 -0.08
C ALA A 30 -15.61 -10.48 -1.10
N PRO A 31 -14.45 -9.96 -0.68
CA PRO A 31 -13.32 -9.79 -1.59
C PRO A 31 -12.84 -11.12 -2.18
N LYS A 32 -12.49 -11.11 -3.46
CA LYS A 32 -11.88 -12.26 -4.15
C LYS A 32 -10.45 -12.52 -3.66
N GLY A 33 -9.83 -11.52 -3.08
CA GLY A 33 -8.47 -11.51 -2.60
C GLY A 33 -8.11 -10.08 -2.20
N ALA A 34 -6.85 -9.84 -1.93
CA ALA A 34 -6.37 -8.51 -1.58
C ALA A 34 -5.08 -8.18 -2.31
N ILE A 35 -4.85 -6.89 -2.53
CA ILE A 35 -3.67 -6.38 -3.22
C ILE A 35 -3.08 -5.25 -2.40
N ILE A 36 -1.79 -5.35 -2.07
CA ILE A 36 -1.03 -4.23 -1.52
C ILE A 36 -0.47 -3.45 -2.70
N VAL A 37 -0.84 -2.18 -2.80
CA VAL A 37 -0.43 -1.28 -3.87
C VAL A 37 0.65 -0.34 -3.35
N PHE A 38 1.87 -0.49 -3.86
CA PHE A 38 3.00 0.34 -3.43
C PHE A 38 3.14 1.57 -4.30
N GLN A 39 3.28 2.70 -3.63
CA GLN A 39 3.33 4.05 -4.21
C GLN A 39 4.52 4.27 -5.13
N GLU A 40 4.40 5.27 -5.98
CA GLU A 40 5.53 5.90 -6.65
C GLU A 40 6.29 6.83 -5.69
N ALA A 41 7.37 7.43 -6.15
CA ALA A 41 8.16 8.37 -5.35
C ALA A 41 7.40 9.66 -4.96
N PHE A 42 6.22 9.87 -5.50
CA PHE A 42 5.42 11.08 -5.28
C PHE A 42 4.42 10.97 -4.12
N GLY A 43 4.39 9.84 -3.42
CA GLY A 43 3.50 9.62 -2.27
C GLY A 43 2.19 8.92 -2.65
N ILE A 44 1.27 8.86 -1.69
CA ILE A 44 -0.09 8.37 -1.93
C ILE A 44 -0.89 9.52 -2.50
N ASN A 45 -0.93 9.61 -3.81
CA ASN A 45 -1.61 10.67 -4.55
C ASN A 45 -2.91 10.16 -5.21
N ASP A 46 -3.58 11.01 -5.96
CA ASP A 46 -4.83 10.66 -6.62
C ASP A 46 -4.67 9.48 -7.57
N TYR A 47 -3.50 9.37 -8.23
CA TYR A 47 -3.24 8.26 -9.13
C TYR A 47 -3.21 6.92 -8.38
N ILE A 48 -2.45 6.83 -7.30
CA ILE A 48 -2.36 5.61 -6.49
C ILE A 48 -3.71 5.25 -5.88
N ARG A 49 -4.44 6.24 -5.37
CA ARG A 49 -5.81 6.01 -4.89
C ARG A 49 -6.72 5.48 -6.00
N SER A 50 -6.62 6.03 -7.21
CA SER A 50 -7.42 5.55 -8.35
C SER A 50 -7.09 4.09 -8.72
N ILE A 51 -5.84 3.67 -8.59
CA ILE A 51 -5.44 2.28 -8.81
C ILE A 51 -6.11 1.36 -7.79
N CYS A 52 -6.09 1.74 -6.51
CA CYS A 52 -6.78 0.99 -5.46
C CYS A 52 -8.28 0.87 -5.74
N ASP A 53 -8.90 1.98 -6.13
CA ASP A 53 -10.34 2.02 -6.44
C ASP A 53 -10.67 1.10 -7.61
N ARG A 54 -9.81 1.05 -8.63
CA ARG A 54 -10.00 0.18 -9.78
C ARG A 54 -9.94 -1.30 -9.38
N PHE A 55 -9.01 -1.68 -8.51
CA PHE A 55 -8.95 -3.04 -7.99
C PHE A 55 -10.20 -3.37 -7.16
N ALA A 56 -10.67 -2.44 -6.34
CA ALA A 56 -11.89 -2.65 -5.57
C ALA A 56 -13.12 -2.83 -6.46
N ASN A 57 -13.21 -2.09 -7.55
CA ASN A 57 -14.26 -2.25 -8.54
C ASN A 57 -14.22 -3.63 -9.24
N GLN A 58 -13.08 -4.29 -9.23
CA GLN A 58 -12.93 -5.65 -9.75
C GLN A 58 -13.12 -6.73 -8.69
N GLY A 59 -13.44 -6.35 -7.47
CA GLY A 59 -13.76 -7.28 -6.39
C GLY A 59 -12.62 -7.59 -5.44
N TYR A 60 -11.52 -6.83 -5.47
CA TYR A 60 -10.39 -7.01 -4.58
C TYR A 60 -10.37 -5.94 -3.48
N LEU A 61 -9.89 -6.34 -2.31
CA LEU A 61 -9.56 -5.37 -1.27
C LEU A 61 -8.17 -4.80 -1.59
N ALA A 62 -8.06 -3.49 -1.77
CA ALA A 62 -6.80 -2.84 -2.12
C ALA A 62 -6.34 -1.91 -1.01
N ILE A 63 -5.07 -2.02 -0.61
CA ILE A 63 -4.49 -1.22 0.46
C ILE A 63 -3.16 -0.62 -0.01
N ALA A 64 -2.99 0.68 0.19
CA ALA A 64 -1.76 1.38 -0.18
C ALA A 64 -1.12 2.00 1.06
N PRO A 65 -0.01 1.41 1.57
CA PRO A 65 0.68 1.96 2.73
C PRO A 65 1.45 3.23 2.37
N GLU A 66 1.46 4.19 3.28
CA GLU A 66 2.21 5.42 3.13
C GLU A 66 3.69 5.18 3.50
N LEU A 67 4.50 4.86 2.50
CA LEU A 67 5.90 4.48 2.74
C LEU A 67 6.77 5.61 3.31
N PHE A 68 6.37 6.86 3.13
CA PHE A 68 7.11 8.02 3.66
C PHE A 68 6.66 8.44 5.06
N HIS A 69 5.89 7.61 5.76
CA HIS A 69 5.30 7.99 7.05
C HIS A 69 6.33 8.34 8.13
N ARG A 70 7.56 7.81 8.05
CA ARG A 70 8.61 8.07 9.05
C ARG A 70 9.19 9.47 8.93
N THR A 71 9.28 9.99 7.70
CA THR A 71 10.01 11.23 7.42
C THR A 71 9.15 12.34 6.88
N ALA A 72 8.04 12.02 6.21
CA ALA A 72 7.17 13.00 5.58
C ALA A 72 5.71 12.51 5.55
N PRO A 73 5.03 12.39 6.71
CA PRO A 73 3.61 11.97 6.73
C PRO A 73 2.76 12.91 5.86
N GLY A 74 1.90 12.32 5.04
CA GLY A 74 1.04 13.09 4.13
C GLY A 74 1.74 13.62 2.90
N PHE A 75 2.95 13.16 2.61
CA PHE A 75 3.71 13.61 1.44
C PHE A 75 2.94 13.36 0.15
N ASP A 76 2.82 14.41 -0.65
CA ASP A 76 2.18 14.39 -1.95
C ASP A 76 2.87 15.45 -2.81
N ALA A 77 3.86 15.03 -3.61
CA ALA A 77 4.59 15.93 -4.47
C ALA A 77 4.01 15.90 -5.89
N PRO A 78 3.97 17.05 -6.58
CA PRO A 78 3.58 17.05 -7.98
C PRO A 78 4.61 16.31 -8.83
N TYR A 79 4.17 15.71 -9.92
CA TYR A 79 5.07 14.98 -10.84
C TYR A 79 6.18 15.85 -11.42
N THR A 80 6.00 17.17 -11.38
CA THR A 80 7.01 18.14 -11.84
C THR A 80 8.13 18.36 -10.84
N ASP A 81 7.97 17.90 -9.58
CA ASP A 81 8.97 18.11 -8.52
C ASP A 81 9.67 16.80 -8.16
N PHE A 82 10.36 16.23 -9.12
CA PHE A 82 11.13 15.00 -8.89
C PHE A 82 12.28 15.17 -7.88
N PRO A 83 12.99 16.31 -7.81
CA PRO A 83 14.01 16.47 -6.77
C PRO A 83 13.50 16.29 -5.36
N LYS A 84 12.31 16.82 -5.04
CA LYS A 84 11.68 16.65 -3.74
C LYS A 84 11.27 15.20 -3.49
N ALA A 85 10.70 14.55 -4.48
CA ALA A 85 10.34 13.13 -4.41
C ALA A 85 11.58 12.26 -4.18
N LYS A 86 12.67 12.54 -4.90
CA LYS A 86 13.92 11.81 -4.78
C LYS A 86 14.53 11.94 -3.39
N GLU A 87 14.44 13.11 -2.78
CA GLU A 87 14.91 13.34 -1.42
C GLU A 87 14.25 12.39 -0.42
N GLU A 88 12.91 12.27 -0.48
CA GLU A 88 12.20 11.35 0.39
C GLU A 88 12.45 9.89 0.04
N MET A 89 12.52 9.56 -1.24
CA MET A 89 12.82 8.21 -1.71
C MET A 89 14.16 7.72 -1.18
N ASN A 90 15.17 8.59 -1.14
CA ASN A 90 16.51 8.23 -0.66
C ASN A 90 16.57 7.95 0.84
N LYS A 91 15.55 8.32 1.60
CA LYS A 91 15.46 8.04 3.05
C LYS A 91 14.87 6.66 3.34
N LEU A 92 14.29 6.00 2.34
CA LEU A 92 13.70 4.67 2.52
C LEU A 92 14.77 3.61 2.71
N THR A 93 14.45 2.64 3.57
CA THR A 93 15.28 1.45 3.79
C THR A 93 14.51 0.19 3.45
N ASP A 94 15.21 -0.87 3.11
CA ASP A 94 14.57 -2.17 2.87
C ASP A 94 13.85 -2.66 4.14
N GLU A 95 14.49 -2.51 5.29
CA GLU A 95 13.91 -2.91 6.58
C GLU A 95 12.62 -2.14 6.87
N GLY A 96 12.60 -0.84 6.63
CA GLY A 96 11.42 0.00 6.82
C GLY A 96 10.28 -0.40 5.90
N MET A 97 10.57 -0.61 4.61
CA MET A 97 9.55 -1.05 3.65
C MET A 97 8.97 -2.42 3.99
N LEU A 98 9.81 -3.35 4.48
CA LEU A 98 9.35 -4.66 4.92
C LEU A 98 8.46 -4.57 6.16
N ALA A 99 8.83 -3.72 7.13
CA ALA A 99 8.00 -3.51 8.32
C ALA A 99 6.63 -2.92 7.95
N ASP A 100 6.60 -1.98 7.03
CA ASP A 100 5.35 -1.38 6.53
C ASP A 100 4.48 -2.42 5.81
N THR A 101 5.11 -3.25 4.99
CA THR A 101 4.44 -4.35 4.29
C THR A 101 3.87 -5.36 5.27
N GLU A 102 4.64 -5.73 6.28
CA GLU A 102 4.22 -6.69 7.31
C GLU A 102 2.98 -6.18 8.05
N ALA A 103 2.92 -4.88 8.36
CA ALA A 103 1.74 -4.28 8.99
C ALA A 103 0.48 -4.46 8.12
N CYS A 104 0.59 -4.21 6.82
CA CYS A 104 -0.51 -4.43 5.88
C CYS A 104 -0.86 -5.91 5.75
N HIS A 105 0.14 -6.76 5.61
CA HIS A 105 -0.04 -8.21 5.47
C HIS A 105 -0.79 -8.80 6.66
N THR A 106 -0.36 -8.44 7.88
CA THR A 106 -1.01 -8.88 9.12
C THR A 106 -2.46 -8.41 9.18
N TRP A 107 -2.70 -7.13 8.87
CA TRP A 107 -4.06 -6.59 8.87
C TRP A 107 -4.96 -7.33 7.88
N LEU A 108 -4.45 -7.62 6.68
CA LEU A 108 -5.21 -8.36 5.65
C LEU A 108 -5.54 -9.78 6.11
N GLN A 109 -4.61 -10.46 6.76
CA GLN A 109 -4.87 -11.79 7.31
C GLN A 109 -5.94 -11.73 8.42
N GLU A 110 -5.95 -10.70 9.24
CA GLU A 110 -6.98 -10.46 10.25
C GLU A 110 -8.36 -10.23 9.63
N GLN A 111 -8.42 -9.77 8.37
CA GLN A 111 -9.66 -9.64 7.62
C GLN A 111 -10.11 -10.97 6.99
N GLY A 112 -9.38 -12.04 7.22
CA GLY A 112 -9.71 -13.36 6.70
C GLY A 112 -9.19 -13.66 5.30
N ILE A 113 -8.26 -12.84 4.78
CA ILE A 113 -7.66 -13.08 3.46
C ILE A 113 -6.46 -14.02 3.63
N PRO A 114 -6.49 -15.24 3.06
CA PRO A 114 -5.34 -16.14 3.15
C PRO A 114 -4.20 -15.70 2.24
N SER A 115 -2.97 -16.09 2.57
CA SER A 115 -1.77 -15.72 1.80
C SER A 115 -1.88 -16.12 0.32
N SER A 116 -2.59 -17.21 0.01
CA SER A 116 -2.81 -17.66 -1.37
C SER A 116 -3.67 -16.70 -2.20
N GLN A 117 -4.28 -15.70 -1.57
CA GLN A 117 -5.12 -14.67 -2.21
C GLN A 117 -4.57 -13.27 -1.97
N LEU A 118 -3.34 -13.14 -1.47
CA LEU A 118 -2.67 -11.86 -1.28
C LEU A 118 -1.71 -11.60 -2.44
N HIS A 119 -1.78 -10.39 -2.97
CA HIS A 119 -0.95 -9.94 -4.10
C HIS A 119 -0.28 -8.62 -3.74
N ALA A 120 0.85 -8.35 -4.39
CA ALA A 120 1.55 -7.07 -4.26
C ALA A 120 1.83 -6.53 -5.65
N VAL A 121 1.61 -5.24 -5.84
CA VAL A 121 1.96 -4.53 -7.05
C VAL A 121 2.62 -3.21 -6.68
N GLY A 122 3.65 -2.82 -7.43
CA GLY A 122 4.34 -1.57 -7.18
C GLY A 122 4.67 -0.86 -8.46
N PHE A 123 4.71 0.46 -8.39
CA PHE A 123 4.97 1.35 -9.51
C PHE A 123 6.27 2.11 -9.27
N CYS A 124 7.21 2.08 -10.23
CA CYS A 124 8.50 2.75 -10.11
C CYS A 124 9.23 2.28 -8.84
N MET A 125 9.53 3.17 -7.91
CA MET A 125 10.10 2.85 -6.60
C MET A 125 9.29 1.78 -5.85
N GLY A 126 7.97 1.82 -5.96
CA GLY A 126 7.08 0.83 -5.34
C GLY A 126 7.30 -0.60 -5.86
N GLY A 127 7.87 -0.75 -7.06
CA GLY A 127 8.25 -2.05 -7.58
C GLY A 127 9.33 -2.74 -6.73
N ARG A 128 10.26 -1.95 -6.18
CA ARG A 128 11.25 -2.47 -5.21
C ARG A 128 10.56 -2.98 -3.95
N ALA A 129 9.59 -2.24 -3.43
CA ALA A 129 8.85 -2.65 -2.25
C ALA A 129 8.06 -3.94 -2.50
N ALA A 130 7.41 -4.06 -3.65
CA ALA A 130 6.68 -5.28 -4.04
C ALA A 130 7.62 -6.49 -4.17
N PHE A 131 8.77 -6.30 -4.77
CA PHE A 131 9.79 -7.35 -4.88
C PHE A 131 10.25 -7.82 -3.50
N LEU A 132 10.61 -6.88 -2.63
CA LEU A 132 11.03 -7.20 -1.26
C LEU A 132 9.93 -7.93 -0.48
N ALA A 133 8.70 -7.46 -0.59
CA ALA A 133 7.55 -8.06 0.06
C ALA A 133 7.42 -9.54 -0.32
N ASN A 134 7.49 -9.82 -1.62
CA ASN A 134 7.29 -11.17 -2.13
C ASN A 134 8.45 -12.12 -1.80
N THR A 135 9.63 -11.59 -1.47
CA THR A 135 10.76 -12.42 -1.03
C THR A 135 10.72 -12.73 0.47
N ALA A 136 10.07 -11.90 1.26
CA ALA A 136 10.12 -11.97 2.73
C ALA A 136 8.84 -12.50 3.37
N LEU A 137 7.69 -12.36 2.71
CA LEU A 137 6.39 -12.74 3.25
C LEU A 137 5.63 -13.64 2.27
N PRO A 138 4.68 -14.46 2.76
CA PRO A 138 3.89 -15.31 1.87
C PRO A 138 2.84 -14.49 1.10
N PHE A 139 2.94 -14.54 -0.22
CA PHE A 139 2.01 -13.95 -1.18
C PHE A 139 1.67 -14.97 -2.26
N ALA A 140 0.56 -14.75 -2.95
CA ALA A 140 0.21 -15.47 -4.17
C ALA A 140 1.05 -14.96 -5.36
N SER A 141 1.22 -13.63 -5.45
CA SER A 141 2.05 -12.97 -6.47
C SER A 141 2.39 -11.55 -6.07
#